data_a3b2ae5d76e9fe471a58b2e810f38dbf
#
_entry.id   a3b2ae5d76e9fe471a58b2e810f38dbf
#
_cell.length_a   1.000
_cell.length_b   1.000
_cell.length_c   1.000
_cell.angle_alpha   90.00
_cell.angle_beta   90.00
_cell.angle_gamma   90.00
#
_symmetry.space_group_name_H-M   'P 1'
#
loop_
_entity.id
_entity.type
_entity.pdbx_description
1 polymer ?
#
loop_
_entity_poly.entity_id
_entity_poly.type
_entity_poly.pdbx_seq_one_letter_code
_entity_poly.pdbx_strand_id
1 'polypeptide(L)'
;MFLVSIQPELFISASRRLTGAGEREFELETRILALLGRTVSAGDYVDEHARWNDYARALGQFHQTFDLYLTPTTAQPPNRIGELETPSLQRAAARLVLALRAGRLLLKSGMVDTLVATSLQRVPFTQLSNLTGTPSMSVPLHWAPAEVGGAELPFGVQFVARFGDEATLLRLAAQLEQAQPWAARRPPG
;
A
#
# COMPACT_ATOMS: atom_id res chain seq x y z
N MET A 1 -5.47 -6.31 -9.50
CA MET A 1 -6.49 -6.16 -8.44
C MET A 1 -6.66 -7.41 -7.57
N PHE A 2 -6.80 -8.59 -8.13
CA PHE A 2 -7.04 -9.85 -7.39
C PHE A 2 -5.93 -10.24 -6.40
N LEU A 3 -4.67 -9.92 -6.69
CA LEU A 3 -3.55 -10.29 -5.82
C LEU A 3 -3.53 -9.56 -4.47
N VAL A 4 -4.01 -8.33 -4.41
CA VAL A 4 -4.11 -7.58 -3.15
C VAL A 4 -5.08 -8.25 -2.17
N SER A 5 -6.07 -8.99 -2.65
CA SER A 5 -7.04 -9.69 -1.80
C SER A 5 -6.60 -11.09 -1.36
N ILE A 6 -5.65 -11.73 -2.06
CA ILE A 6 -5.15 -13.06 -1.66
C ILE A 6 -4.15 -12.96 -0.51
N GLN A 7 -3.31 -11.93 -0.46
CA GLN A 7 -2.34 -11.77 0.62
C GLN A 7 -2.98 -11.75 2.02
N PRO A 8 -4.09 -11.04 2.28
CA PRO A 8 -4.79 -11.10 3.56
C PRO A 8 -5.32 -12.50 3.90
N GLU A 9 -5.78 -13.29 2.93
CA GLU A 9 -6.20 -14.67 3.18
C GLU A 9 -5.02 -15.56 3.59
N LEU A 10 -3.90 -15.46 2.90
CA LEU A 10 -2.67 -16.17 3.25
C LEU A 10 -2.16 -15.74 4.63
N PHE A 11 -2.19 -14.43 4.93
CA PHE A 11 -1.80 -13.88 6.22
C PHE A 11 -2.69 -14.41 7.35
N ILE A 12 -4.01 -14.36 7.21
CA ILE A 12 -4.95 -14.90 8.20
C ILE A 12 -4.71 -16.41 8.40
N SER A 13 -4.57 -17.17 7.31
CA SER A 13 -4.35 -18.61 7.38
C SER A 13 -3.04 -18.96 8.08
N ALA A 14 -1.95 -18.26 7.77
CA ALA A 14 -0.65 -18.45 8.41
C ALA A 14 -0.69 -18.06 9.89
N SER A 15 -1.26 -16.90 10.21
CA SER A 15 -1.38 -16.43 11.60
C SER A 15 -2.18 -17.40 12.45
N ARG A 16 -3.30 -17.91 11.94
CA ARG A 16 -4.09 -18.91 12.65
C ARG A 16 -3.33 -20.19 12.96
N ARG A 17 -2.50 -20.65 12.00
CA ARG A 17 -1.65 -21.85 12.20
C ARG A 17 -0.56 -21.63 13.24
N LEU A 18 0.03 -20.43 13.27
CA LEU A 18 1.16 -20.12 14.14
C LEU A 18 0.74 -19.69 15.54
N THR A 19 -0.34 -18.93 15.69
CA THR A 19 -0.73 -18.28 16.94
C THR A 19 -2.04 -18.82 17.51
N GLY A 20 -2.83 -19.60 16.76
CA GLY A 20 -4.17 -20.01 17.14
C GLY A 20 -5.22 -18.89 17.05
N ALA A 21 -4.86 -17.73 16.53
CA ALA A 21 -5.76 -16.56 16.45
C ALA A 21 -7.07 -16.88 15.73
N GLY A 22 -8.19 -16.43 16.28
CA GLY A 22 -9.50 -16.54 15.67
C GLY A 22 -9.69 -15.53 14.54
N GLU A 23 -10.54 -15.84 13.55
CA GLU A 23 -10.81 -14.92 12.43
C GLU A 23 -11.35 -13.55 12.90
N ARG A 24 -12.00 -13.49 14.07
CA ARG A 24 -12.57 -12.26 14.61
C ARG A 24 -11.54 -11.32 15.26
N GLU A 25 -10.33 -11.80 15.48
CA GLU A 25 -9.22 -11.02 16.04
C GLU A 25 -8.53 -10.14 14.97
N PHE A 26 -8.84 -10.37 13.70
CA PHE A 26 -8.37 -9.54 12.60
C PHE A 26 -9.33 -8.38 12.32
N GLU A 27 -8.77 -7.27 11.84
CA GLU A 27 -9.53 -6.11 11.43
C GLU A 27 -10.58 -6.44 10.37
N LEU A 28 -11.66 -5.66 10.36
CA LEU A 28 -12.81 -5.89 9.47
C LEU A 28 -12.40 -5.84 8.00
N GLU A 29 -11.56 -4.88 7.63
CA GLU A 29 -11.05 -4.65 6.29
C GLU A 29 -10.19 -5.84 5.82
N THR A 30 -9.29 -6.32 6.66
CA THR A 30 -8.46 -7.51 6.39
C THR A 30 -9.33 -8.75 6.15
N ARG A 31 -10.38 -8.93 6.94
CA ARG A 31 -11.33 -10.05 6.80
C ARG A 31 -12.14 -9.96 5.50
N ILE A 32 -12.56 -8.77 5.09
CA ILE A 32 -13.25 -8.56 3.80
C ILE A 32 -12.32 -8.90 2.64
N LEU A 33 -11.07 -8.40 2.67
CA LEU A 33 -10.09 -8.72 1.63
C LEU A 33 -9.79 -10.23 1.57
N ALA A 34 -9.69 -10.89 2.73
CA ALA A 34 -9.52 -12.34 2.77
C ALA A 34 -10.74 -13.10 2.20
N LEU A 35 -11.97 -12.63 2.49
CA LEU A 35 -13.18 -13.19 1.89
C LEU A 35 -13.16 -13.08 0.35
N LEU A 36 -12.71 -11.95 -0.18
CA LEU A 36 -12.53 -11.75 -1.63
C LEU A 36 -11.45 -12.68 -2.18
N GLY A 37 -10.31 -12.81 -1.49
CA GLY A 37 -9.22 -13.71 -1.87
C GLY A 37 -9.65 -15.17 -2.02
N ARG A 38 -10.56 -15.65 -1.16
CA ARG A 38 -11.15 -17.01 -1.25
C ARG A 38 -11.98 -17.24 -2.50
N THR A 39 -12.37 -16.22 -3.21
CA THR A 39 -13.16 -16.33 -4.45
C THR A 39 -12.31 -16.41 -5.72
N VAL A 40 -11.02 -16.11 -5.61
CA VAL A 40 -10.06 -16.16 -6.71
C VAL A 40 -9.60 -17.59 -6.92
N SER A 41 -9.57 -18.05 -8.17
CA SER A 41 -9.05 -19.37 -8.48
C SER A 41 -7.51 -19.41 -8.42
N ALA A 42 -6.94 -20.58 -8.21
CA ALA A 42 -5.49 -20.76 -8.25
C ALA A 42 -4.91 -20.40 -9.64
N GLY A 43 -5.66 -20.71 -10.72
CA GLY A 43 -5.26 -20.34 -12.10
C GLY A 43 -5.18 -18.83 -12.27
N ASP A 44 -6.24 -18.11 -11.92
CA ASP A 44 -6.25 -16.63 -12.00
C ASP A 44 -5.13 -16.01 -11.16
N TYR A 45 -4.83 -16.61 -10.00
CA TYR A 45 -3.72 -16.16 -9.16
C TYR A 45 -2.37 -16.30 -9.85
N VAL A 46 -2.11 -17.47 -10.45
CA VAL A 46 -0.84 -17.75 -11.16
C VAL A 46 -0.68 -16.79 -12.34
N ASP A 47 -1.73 -16.61 -13.15
CA ASP A 47 -1.70 -15.73 -14.31
C ASP A 47 -1.46 -14.27 -13.92
N GLU A 48 -2.17 -13.77 -12.92
CA GLU A 48 -1.99 -12.39 -12.43
C GLU A 48 -0.61 -12.20 -11.78
N HIS A 49 -0.11 -13.19 -11.05
CA HIS A 49 1.23 -13.13 -10.46
C HIS A 49 2.33 -13.15 -11.54
N ALA A 50 2.15 -13.91 -12.61
CA ALA A 50 3.07 -13.92 -13.74
C ALA A 50 3.18 -12.53 -14.41
N ARG A 51 2.10 -11.76 -14.46
CA ARG A 51 2.07 -10.38 -14.99
C ARG A 51 2.93 -9.40 -14.20
N TRP A 52 3.26 -9.69 -12.94
CA TRP A 52 4.19 -8.83 -12.18
C TRP A 52 5.57 -8.76 -12.83
N ASN A 53 5.97 -9.82 -13.54
CA ASN A 53 7.22 -9.82 -14.29
C ASN A 53 7.21 -8.80 -15.43
N ASP A 54 6.05 -8.42 -15.97
CA ASP A 54 5.97 -7.38 -17.01
C ASP A 54 6.35 -6.02 -16.43
N TYR A 55 5.86 -5.70 -15.22
CA TYR A 55 6.23 -4.49 -14.51
C TYR A 55 7.72 -4.50 -14.12
N ALA A 56 8.22 -5.63 -13.62
CA ALA A 56 9.63 -5.77 -13.26
C ALA A 56 10.56 -5.59 -14.47
N ARG A 57 10.18 -6.15 -15.62
CA ARG A 57 10.93 -5.96 -16.89
C ARG A 57 10.89 -4.51 -17.37
N ALA A 58 9.73 -3.87 -17.33
CA ALA A 58 9.58 -2.46 -17.74
C ALA A 58 10.43 -1.54 -16.84
N LEU A 59 10.40 -1.75 -15.53
CA LEU A 59 11.23 -1.01 -14.59
C LEU A 59 12.72 -1.30 -14.77
N GLY A 60 13.08 -2.56 -15.05
CA GLY A 60 14.44 -2.95 -15.39
C GLY A 60 14.98 -2.26 -16.65
N GLN A 61 14.13 -2.09 -17.68
CA GLN A 61 14.49 -1.33 -18.89
C GLN A 61 14.66 0.16 -18.56
N PHE A 62 13.80 0.76 -17.76
CA PHE A 62 13.95 2.14 -17.29
C PHE A 62 15.31 2.35 -16.62
N HIS A 63 15.69 1.43 -15.75
CA HIS A 63 16.95 1.50 -15.01
C HIS A 63 18.20 1.21 -15.85
N GLN A 64 18.10 0.85 -17.13
CA GLN A 64 19.24 0.84 -18.04
C GLN A 64 19.76 2.24 -18.35
N THR A 65 18.87 3.23 -18.30
CA THR A 65 19.17 4.63 -18.61
C THR A 65 19.21 5.52 -17.36
N PHE A 66 18.34 5.24 -16.38
CA PHE A 66 18.17 6.06 -15.18
C PHE A 66 18.56 5.28 -13.91
N ASP A 67 19.29 5.92 -13.02
CA ASP A 67 19.74 5.29 -11.77
C ASP A 67 18.58 5.15 -10.77
N LEU A 68 17.68 6.13 -10.73
CA LEU A 68 16.60 6.22 -9.77
C LEU A 68 15.28 6.60 -10.43
N TYR A 69 14.19 6.01 -9.95
CA TYR A 69 12.84 6.45 -10.23
C TYR A 69 12.31 7.24 -9.04
N LEU A 70 11.90 8.48 -9.26
CA LEU A 70 11.50 9.42 -8.20
C LEU A 70 10.03 9.77 -8.33
N THR A 71 9.30 9.70 -7.23
CA THR A 71 7.87 10.09 -7.13
C THR A 71 7.57 10.71 -5.76
N PRO A 72 6.44 11.39 -5.59
CA PRO A 72 5.90 11.58 -4.25
C PRO A 72 5.61 10.23 -3.61
N THR A 73 5.72 10.12 -2.28
CA THR A 73 5.28 8.90 -1.57
C THR A 73 3.77 8.80 -1.56
N THR A 74 3.09 9.91 -1.31
CA THR A 74 1.63 10.03 -1.34
C THR A 74 1.20 11.08 -2.36
N ALA A 75 0.06 10.89 -3.03
CA ALA A 75 -0.47 11.85 -3.99
C ALA A 75 -1.23 13.01 -3.31
N GLN A 76 -1.48 12.90 -2.02
CA GLN A 76 -2.25 13.86 -1.23
C GLN A 76 -1.52 14.16 0.09
N PRO A 77 -1.84 15.28 0.74
CA PRO A 77 -1.35 15.60 2.08
C PRO A 77 -1.66 14.48 3.09
N PRO A 78 -0.95 14.44 4.22
CA PRO A 78 -1.25 13.52 5.31
C PRO A 78 -2.71 13.63 5.76
N ASN A 79 -3.35 12.49 6.00
CA ASN A 79 -4.75 12.44 6.43
C ASN A 79 -4.92 12.99 7.85
N ARG A 80 -6.08 13.55 8.13
CA ARG A 80 -6.46 13.86 9.50
C ARG A 80 -6.73 12.56 10.28
N ILE A 81 -6.50 12.61 11.58
CA ILE A 81 -6.84 11.49 12.47
C ILE A 81 -8.36 11.21 12.33
N GLY A 82 -8.72 9.96 12.09
CA GLY A 82 -10.11 9.54 11.89
C GLY A 82 -10.68 9.74 10.48
N GLU A 83 -9.99 10.46 9.58
CA GLU A 83 -10.51 10.74 8.22
C GLU A 83 -10.76 9.48 7.40
N LEU A 84 -9.96 8.43 7.60
CA LEU A 84 -10.08 7.16 6.89
C LEU A 84 -10.95 6.13 7.62
N GLU A 85 -11.59 6.50 8.71
CA GLU A 85 -12.46 5.57 9.41
C GLU A 85 -13.66 5.18 8.56
N THR A 86 -13.89 3.89 8.45
CA THR A 86 -15.04 3.35 7.73
C THR A 86 -16.36 3.75 8.45
N PRO A 87 -17.31 4.42 7.80
CA PRO A 87 -18.59 4.81 8.41
C PRO A 87 -19.33 3.62 9.04
N SER A 88 -20.05 3.86 10.12
CA SER A 88 -20.74 2.82 10.88
C SER A 88 -21.69 1.97 10.04
N LEU A 89 -22.41 2.58 9.09
CA LEU A 89 -23.30 1.88 8.15
C LEU A 89 -22.51 0.93 7.23
N GLN A 90 -21.39 1.38 6.70
CA GLN A 90 -20.52 0.55 5.85
C GLN A 90 -19.92 -0.60 6.65
N ARG A 91 -19.51 -0.36 7.92
CA ARG A 91 -19.04 -1.42 8.82
C ARG A 91 -20.13 -2.47 9.09
N ALA A 92 -21.38 -2.05 9.27
CA ALA A 92 -22.51 -2.97 9.45
C ALA A 92 -22.74 -3.81 8.17
N ALA A 93 -22.74 -3.18 7.00
CA ALA A 93 -22.87 -3.87 5.72
C ALA A 93 -21.71 -4.86 5.49
N ALA A 94 -20.48 -4.48 5.79
CA ALA A 94 -19.31 -5.36 5.69
C ALA A 94 -19.42 -6.59 6.61
N ARG A 95 -19.92 -6.40 7.84
CA ARG A 95 -20.18 -7.52 8.77
C ARG A 95 -21.24 -8.48 8.24
N LEU A 96 -22.28 -7.95 7.60
CA LEU A 96 -23.34 -8.77 6.98
C LEU A 96 -22.77 -9.56 5.79
N VAL A 97 -21.96 -8.94 4.93
CA VAL A 97 -21.26 -9.61 3.81
C VAL A 97 -20.37 -10.75 4.32
N LEU A 98 -19.63 -10.53 5.41
CA LEU A 98 -18.83 -11.57 6.05
C LEU A 98 -19.68 -12.70 6.61
N ALA A 99 -20.77 -12.39 7.30
CA ALA A 99 -21.67 -13.39 7.89
C ALA A 99 -22.32 -14.27 6.82
N LEU A 100 -22.72 -13.68 5.70
CA LEU A 100 -23.31 -14.39 4.57
C LEU A 100 -22.27 -15.01 3.63
N ARG A 101 -20.98 -14.81 3.86
CA ARG A 101 -19.89 -15.25 2.96
C ARG A 101 -20.10 -14.82 1.51
N ALA A 102 -20.66 -13.63 1.30
CA ALA A 102 -21.13 -13.13 0.01
C ALA A 102 -20.01 -12.49 -0.84
N GLY A 103 -18.77 -12.98 -0.76
CA GLY A 103 -17.61 -12.42 -1.48
C GLY A 103 -17.80 -12.35 -2.99
N ARG A 104 -18.41 -13.40 -3.62
CA ARG A 104 -18.69 -13.40 -5.07
C ARG A 104 -19.70 -12.33 -5.48
N LEU A 105 -20.70 -12.06 -4.65
CA LEU A 105 -21.68 -10.99 -4.90
C LEU A 105 -21.01 -9.63 -4.79
N LEU A 106 -20.16 -9.43 -3.79
CA LEU A 106 -19.41 -8.20 -3.61
C LEU A 106 -18.49 -7.90 -4.82
N LEU A 107 -17.81 -8.91 -5.36
CA LEU A 107 -16.99 -8.76 -6.57
C LEU A 107 -17.83 -8.33 -7.79
N LYS A 108 -19.01 -8.91 -7.97
CA LYS A 108 -19.89 -8.58 -9.11
C LYS A 108 -20.54 -7.20 -9.00
N SER A 109 -20.59 -6.61 -7.81
CA SER A 109 -21.24 -5.32 -7.59
C SER A 109 -20.43 -4.11 -8.08
N GLY A 110 -19.17 -4.27 -8.45
CA GLY A 110 -18.26 -3.17 -8.80
C GLY A 110 -17.80 -2.32 -7.58
N MET A 111 -18.31 -2.62 -6.39
CA MET A 111 -17.96 -1.88 -5.17
C MET A 111 -16.47 -2.03 -4.82
N VAL A 112 -15.91 -3.20 -5.09
CA VAL A 112 -14.49 -3.47 -4.87
C VAL A 112 -13.62 -2.61 -5.78
N ASP A 113 -14.01 -2.43 -7.04
CA ASP A 113 -13.28 -1.56 -7.98
C ASP A 113 -13.26 -0.12 -7.51
N THR A 114 -14.38 0.36 -7.01
CA THR A 114 -14.50 1.72 -6.45
C THR A 114 -13.61 1.90 -5.21
N LEU A 115 -13.61 0.92 -4.29
CA LEU A 115 -12.77 0.96 -3.09
C LEU A 115 -11.28 0.95 -3.43
N VAL A 116 -10.87 0.11 -4.38
CA VAL A 116 -9.47 0.05 -4.86
C VAL A 116 -9.08 1.36 -5.54
N ALA A 117 -9.92 1.89 -6.42
CA ALA A 117 -9.65 3.16 -7.10
C ALA A 117 -9.47 4.30 -6.08
N THR A 118 -10.34 4.39 -5.09
CA THR A 118 -10.26 5.41 -4.02
C THR A 118 -8.98 5.25 -3.19
N SER A 119 -8.61 4.01 -2.83
CA SER A 119 -7.38 3.74 -2.09
C SER A 119 -6.13 4.09 -2.89
N LEU A 120 -6.11 3.76 -4.19
CA LEU A 120 -4.98 4.05 -5.08
C LEU A 120 -4.83 5.54 -5.40
N GLN A 121 -5.90 6.34 -5.33
CA GLN A 121 -5.80 7.79 -5.50
C GLN A 121 -4.85 8.46 -4.49
N ARG A 122 -4.72 7.91 -3.30
CA ARG A 122 -3.85 8.46 -2.25
C ARG A 122 -2.41 7.96 -2.31
N VAL A 123 -2.23 6.71 -2.70
CA VAL A 123 -0.91 6.04 -2.72
C VAL A 123 -0.64 5.31 -4.06
N PRO A 124 -0.73 6.02 -5.19
CA PRO A 124 -0.63 5.38 -6.52
C PRO A 124 0.78 4.87 -6.84
N PHE A 125 1.82 5.43 -6.21
CA PHE A 125 3.21 5.21 -6.59
C PHE A 125 3.89 4.06 -5.84
N THR A 126 3.50 3.80 -4.59
CA THR A 126 4.17 2.81 -3.72
C THR A 126 3.94 1.37 -4.15
N GLN A 127 2.90 1.11 -4.92
CA GLN A 127 2.55 -0.24 -5.39
C GLN A 127 3.60 -0.82 -6.34
N LEU A 128 4.29 0.02 -7.12
CA LEU A 128 5.28 -0.46 -8.08
C LEU A 128 6.39 -1.27 -7.42
N SER A 129 6.98 -0.76 -6.35
CA SER A 129 8.03 -1.48 -5.61
C SER A 129 7.53 -2.77 -4.99
N ASN A 130 6.29 -2.78 -4.47
CA ASN A 130 5.68 -4.00 -3.93
C ASN A 130 5.47 -5.09 -5.00
N LEU A 131 5.12 -4.67 -6.23
CA LEU A 131 4.90 -5.60 -7.36
C LEU A 131 6.21 -6.11 -7.95
N THR A 132 7.24 -5.28 -8.00
CA THR A 132 8.51 -5.59 -8.69
C THR A 132 9.58 -6.14 -7.75
N GLY A 133 9.40 -6.00 -6.42
CA GLY A 133 10.39 -6.38 -5.42
C GLY A 133 11.64 -5.49 -5.43
N THR A 134 11.56 -4.30 -6.07
CA THR A 134 12.68 -3.36 -6.11
C THR A 134 12.81 -2.59 -4.80
N PRO A 135 14.03 -2.26 -4.35
CA PRO A 135 14.24 -1.45 -3.17
C PRO A 135 13.71 -0.05 -3.38
N SER A 136 13.05 0.46 -2.35
CA SER A 136 12.56 1.84 -2.32
C SER A 136 12.70 2.45 -0.94
N MET A 137 12.90 3.77 -0.89
CA MET A 137 12.90 4.55 0.33
C MET A 137 12.03 5.79 0.19
N SER A 138 11.49 6.26 1.30
CA SER A 138 10.80 7.54 1.38
C SER A 138 11.51 8.44 2.39
N VAL A 139 11.83 9.66 1.98
CA VAL A 139 12.50 10.66 2.83
C VAL A 139 11.68 11.95 2.84
N PRO A 140 11.61 12.68 3.98
CA PRO A 140 10.79 13.88 4.14
C PRO A 140 11.54 15.11 3.59
N LEU A 141 11.50 15.31 2.28
CA LEU A 141 12.23 16.42 1.62
C LEU A 141 11.38 17.67 1.40
N HIS A 142 10.08 17.58 1.58
CA HIS A 142 9.18 18.73 1.45
C HIS A 142 8.33 18.90 2.71
N TRP A 143 8.02 20.14 3.03
CA TRP A 143 7.20 20.50 4.18
C TRP A 143 6.19 21.54 3.72
N ALA A 144 4.94 21.34 4.06
CA ALA A 144 3.87 22.27 3.73
C ALA A 144 2.94 22.46 4.94
N PRO A 145 2.31 23.66 5.06
CA PRO A 145 1.34 23.90 6.12
C PRO A 145 0.20 22.88 6.07
N ALA A 146 -0.21 22.38 7.24
CA ALA A 146 -1.45 21.65 7.36
C ALA A 146 -2.63 22.56 7.00
N GLU A 147 -3.68 21.99 6.38
CA GLU A 147 -4.90 22.75 6.04
C GLU A 147 -5.57 23.36 7.28
N VAL A 148 -5.37 22.74 8.44
CA VAL A 148 -5.90 23.21 9.74
C VAL A 148 -4.77 23.23 10.75
N GLY A 149 -4.68 24.33 11.52
CA GLY A 149 -3.72 24.48 12.61
C GLY A 149 -2.36 25.07 12.23
N GLY A 150 -2.08 25.25 10.92
CA GLY A 150 -0.87 25.94 10.45
C GLY A 150 0.46 25.23 10.72
N ALA A 151 0.44 24.02 11.31
CA ALA A 151 1.64 23.22 11.53
C ALA A 151 2.20 22.73 10.19
N GLU A 152 3.53 22.76 10.03
CA GLU A 152 4.18 22.17 8.86
C GLU A 152 4.17 20.64 8.97
N LEU A 153 3.67 19.98 7.93
CA LEU A 153 3.66 18.53 7.82
C LEU A 153 4.69 18.05 6.79
N PRO A 154 5.40 16.94 7.06
CA PRO A 154 6.35 16.37 6.12
C PRO A 154 5.66 15.68 4.96
N PHE A 155 6.18 15.88 3.76
CA PHE A 155 5.83 15.12 2.56
C PHE A 155 6.99 14.25 2.16
N GLY A 156 6.71 12.95 2.03
CA GLY A 156 7.71 11.99 1.59
C GLY A 156 7.97 12.08 0.09
N VAL A 157 9.24 12.03 -0.26
CA VAL A 157 9.70 11.79 -1.63
C VAL A 157 10.21 10.36 -1.70
N GLN A 158 9.64 9.58 -2.62
CA GLN A 158 10.01 8.17 -2.82
C GLN A 158 11.08 8.06 -3.90
N PHE A 159 12.10 7.30 -3.60
CA PHE A 159 13.15 6.89 -4.53
C PHE A 159 13.11 5.37 -4.68
N VAL A 160 13.13 4.90 -5.92
CA VAL A 160 13.18 3.48 -6.26
C VAL A 160 14.48 3.24 -7.02
N ALA A 161 15.27 2.25 -6.59
CA ALA A 161 16.49 1.85 -7.24
C ALA A 161 16.33 0.53 -8.00
N ARG A 162 17.39 0.10 -8.68
CA ARG A 162 17.47 -1.20 -9.35
C ARG A 162 17.28 -2.32 -8.35
N PHE A 163 16.79 -3.44 -8.83
CA PHE A 163 16.67 -4.65 -8.00
C PHE A 163 18.02 -5.01 -7.36
N GLY A 164 18.05 -5.13 -6.03
CA GLY A 164 19.24 -5.46 -5.25
C GLY A 164 20.21 -4.30 -5.02
N ASP A 165 19.85 -3.04 -5.36
CA ASP A 165 20.73 -1.87 -5.20
C ASP A 165 20.27 -0.97 -4.03
N GLU A 166 20.07 -1.55 -2.86
CA GLU A 166 19.77 -0.84 -1.61
C GLU A 166 20.92 0.13 -1.23
N ALA A 167 22.16 -0.24 -1.59
CA ALA A 167 23.34 0.57 -1.28
C ALA A 167 23.28 1.96 -1.91
N THR A 168 22.75 2.10 -3.12
CA THR A 168 22.56 3.40 -3.78
C THR A 168 21.54 4.25 -3.03
N LEU A 169 20.43 3.65 -2.57
CA LEU A 169 19.43 4.39 -1.78
C LEU A 169 20.00 4.87 -0.43
N LEU A 170 20.76 4.02 0.27
CA LEU A 170 21.35 4.39 1.55
C LEU A 170 22.40 5.50 1.41
N ARG A 171 23.22 5.45 0.37
CA ARG A 171 24.20 6.53 0.06
C ARG A 171 23.46 7.84 -0.26
N LEU A 172 22.39 7.77 -1.07
CA LEU A 172 21.58 8.94 -1.39
C LEU A 172 20.91 9.49 -0.15
N ALA A 173 20.33 8.64 0.71
CA ALA A 173 19.70 9.09 1.96
C ALA A 173 20.68 9.86 2.84
N ALA A 174 21.90 9.36 3.00
CA ALA A 174 22.94 10.05 3.77
C ALA A 174 23.31 11.42 3.17
N GLN A 175 23.42 11.53 1.85
CA GLN A 175 23.68 12.81 1.18
C GLN A 175 22.53 13.80 1.34
N LEU A 176 21.28 13.34 1.19
CA LEU A 176 20.09 14.17 1.36
C LEU A 176 19.94 14.67 2.80
N GLU A 177 20.21 13.80 3.78
CA GLU A 177 20.16 14.17 5.20
C GLU A 177 21.23 15.19 5.58
N GLN A 178 22.41 15.13 4.97
CA GLN A 178 23.45 16.13 5.13
C GLN A 178 23.08 17.46 4.46
N ALA A 179 22.50 17.42 3.26
CA ALA A 179 22.12 18.61 2.50
C ALA A 179 20.89 19.33 3.08
N GLN A 180 19.94 18.58 3.61
CA GLN A 180 18.70 19.09 4.18
C GLN A 180 18.34 18.30 5.44
N PRO A 181 18.96 18.60 6.61
CA PRO A 181 18.71 17.85 7.85
C PRO A 181 17.26 17.94 8.29
N TRP A 182 16.63 16.79 8.55
CA TRP A 182 15.25 16.70 9.06
C TRP A 182 15.16 16.12 10.47
N ALA A 183 16.23 15.51 11.00
CA ALA A 183 16.21 14.81 12.28
C ALA A 183 15.82 15.71 13.49
N ALA A 184 16.11 17.03 13.39
CA ALA A 184 15.75 17.99 14.42
C ALA A 184 14.31 18.53 14.31
N ARG A 185 13.61 18.27 13.21
CA ARG A 185 12.22 18.70 13.03
C ARG A 185 11.31 17.79 13.84
N ARG A 186 10.57 18.38 14.78
CA ARG A 186 9.60 17.69 15.63
C ARG A 186 8.20 18.15 15.28
N PRO A 187 7.17 17.29 15.38
CA PRO A 187 5.79 17.75 15.32
C PRO A 187 5.54 18.73 16.45
N PRO A 188 4.67 19.74 16.25
CA PRO A 188 4.26 20.62 17.34
C PRO A 188 3.64 19.78 18.44
N GLY A 189 3.99 20.07 19.70
CA GLY A 189 3.45 19.42 20.90
C GLY A 189 2.02 19.84 21.20
#